data_9a318a8a5ecd4d9e948b8bc9f4cef13a
#
_entry.id   9a318a8a5ecd4d9e948b8bc9f4cef13a
#
_cell.length_a   1.000
_cell.length_b   1.000
_cell.length_c   1.000
_cell.angle_alpha   90.00
_cell.angle_beta   90.00
_cell.angle_gamma   90.00
#
_symmetry.space_group_name_H-M   'P 1'
#
loop_
_entity.id
_entity.type
_entity.pdbx_description
1 polymer ?
#
loop_
_entity_poly.entity_id
_entity_poly.type
_entity_poly.pdbx_seq_one_letter_code
_entity_poly.pdbx_strand_id
1 'polypeptide(L)'
;VVFFRDQDITPEQHLAFGRRFGELHVHPKDRGKPRDEWPELLPVHADAKTARVVGDKWHTDVSCDEKPPLASILHLTVIPESGGDTLFSSMYAAYEALSAPMKQMLGSLTATHDGAPNYSDRAKRNRESGKDRVDPVAVHPVIATHPSTGRKTIYVNSVFTVRINELSEDESKAV
;
A
#
# COMPACT_ATOMS: atom_id res chain seq x y z
N VAL A 1 9.01 12.16 2.29
CA VAL A 1 8.08 12.69 1.29
C VAL A 1 8.73 13.88 0.60
N VAL A 2 8.56 13.98 -0.72
CA VAL A 2 9.06 15.11 -1.53
C VAL A 2 7.86 15.72 -2.27
N PHE A 3 7.75 17.03 -2.26
CA PHE A 3 6.68 17.75 -2.95
C PHE A 3 7.24 18.53 -4.13
N PHE A 4 6.60 18.37 -5.28
CA PHE A 4 6.82 19.18 -6.48
C PHE A 4 5.58 20.03 -6.68
N ARG A 5 5.72 21.35 -6.61
CA ARG A 5 4.62 22.30 -6.80
C ARG A 5 4.43 22.61 -8.29
N ASP A 6 3.20 22.99 -8.66
CA ASP A 6 2.87 23.56 -9.97
C ASP A 6 3.32 22.67 -11.14
N GLN A 7 3.08 21.36 -11.00
CA GLN A 7 3.43 20.38 -12.03
C GLN A 7 2.21 20.08 -12.92
N ASP A 8 2.25 20.60 -14.14
CA ASP A 8 1.31 20.23 -15.21
C ASP A 8 2.00 19.20 -16.11
N ILE A 9 1.78 17.93 -15.82
CA ILE A 9 2.42 16.79 -16.51
C ILE A 9 1.39 15.90 -17.19
N THR A 10 1.75 15.38 -18.37
CA THR A 10 0.94 14.37 -19.05
C THR A 10 1.11 13.00 -18.42
N PRO A 11 0.20 12.04 -18.68
CA PRO A 11 0.37 10.64 -18.25
C PRO A 11 1.72 10.04 -18.65
N GLU A 12 2.18 10.29 -19.89
CA GLU A 12 3.47 9.80 -20.39
C GLU A 12 4.64 10.38 -19.61
N GLN A 13 4.58 11.67 -19.28
CA GLN A 13 5.61 12.34 -18.48
C GLN A 13 5.63 11.78 -17.05
N HIS A 14 4.46 11.52 -16.46
CA HIS A 14 4.34 10.88 -15.15
C HIS A 14 4.99 9.49 -15.16
N LEU A 15 4.66 8.65 -16.14
CA LEU A 15 5.25 7.31 -16.31
C LEU A 15 6.77 7.40 -16.57
N ALA A 16 7.21 8.33 -17.42
CA ALA A 16 8.64 8.53 -17.71
C ALA A 16 9.42 8.93 -16.46
N PHE A 17 8.84 9.76 -15.60
CA PHE A 17 9.45 10.11 -14.32
C PHE A 17 9.52 8.89 -13.39
N GLY A 18 8.43 8.11 -13.28
CA GLY A 18 8.39 6.90 -12.46
C GLY A 18 9.44 5.85 -12.88
N ARG A 19 9.65 5.66 -14.19
CA ARG A 19 10.65 4.73 -14.74
C ARG A 19 12.09 5.04 -14.34
N ARG A 20 12.37 6.25 -13.88
CA ARG A 20 13.71 6.62 -13.35
C ARG A 20 14.03 5.95 -12.02
N PHE A 21 13.01 5.44 -11.31
CA PHE A 21 13.15 4.76 -10.01
C PHE A 21 13.08 3.23 -10.12
N GLY A 22 12.70 2.71 -11.28
CA GLY A 22 12.62 1.28 -11.53
C GLY A 22 11.45 0.88 -12.44
N GLU A 23 11.15 -0.40 -12.44
CA GLU A 23 9.99 -0.96 -13.14
C GLU A 23 8.69 -0.45 -12.51
N LEU A 24 7.74 -0.05 -13.36
CA LEU A 24 6.46 0.45 -12.89
C LEU A 24 5.54 -0.70 -12.48
N HIS A 25 4.90 -0.52 -11.35
CA HIS A 25 3.97 -1.48 -10.80
C HIS A 25 2.57 -1.30 -11.39
N VAL A 26 1.93 -2.40 -11.81
CA VAL A 26 0.50 -2.42 -12.14
C VAL A 26 -0.27 -2.84 -10.89
N HIS A 27 -1.16 -1.98 -10.43
CA HIS A 27 -1.91 -2.22 -9.20
C HIS A 27 -2.71 -3.54 -9.30
N PRO A 28 -2.73 -4.39 -8.26
CA PRO A 28 -3.41 -5.69 -8.29
C PRO A 28 -4.86 -5.63 -8.76
N LYS A 29 -5.57 -4.56 -8.40
CA LYS A 29 -6.94 -4.26 -8.81
C LYS A 29 -7.14 -4.19 -10.33
N ASP A 30 -6.08 -3.89 -11.09
CA ASP A 30 -6.12 -3.69 -12.53
C ASP A 30 -5.39 -4.78 -13.33
N ARG A 31 -4.72 -5.70 -12.64
CA ARG A 31 -4.08 -6.87 -13.28
C ARG A 31 -5.12 -7.72 -14.01
N GLY A 32 -4.79 -8.12 -15.24
CA GLY A 32 -5.65 -9.00 -16.06
C GLY A 32 -6.90 -8.36 -16.66
N LYS A 33 -7.11 -7.05 -16.49
CA LYS A 33 -8.15 -6.34 -17.25
C LYS A 33 -7.68 -6.02 -18.66
N PRO A 34 -8.63 -5.83 -19.63
CA PRO A 34 -8.33 -5.15 -20.87
C PRO A 34 -7.67 -3.82 -20.51
N ARG A 35 -6.51 -3.56 -21.07
CA ARG A 35 -5.69 -2.44 -20.64
C ARG A 35 -6.27 -1.13 -21.16
N ASP A 36 -6.40 -0.18 -20.25
CA ASP A 36 -6.38 1.23 -20.58
C ASP A 36 -5.00 1.59 -21.19
N GLU A 37 -4.88 2.71 -21.81
CA GLU A 37 -3.66 3.17 -22.46
C GLU A 37 -2.45 3.19 -21.48
N TRP A 38 -2.71 3.44 -20.18
CA TRP A 38 -1.70 3.52 -19.12
C TRP A 38 -2.05 2.62 -17.91
N PRO A 39 -1.78 1.32 -17.97
CA PRO A 39 -2.18 0.37 -16.92
C PRO A 39 -1.43 0.56 -15.58
N GLU A 40 -0.33 1.28 -15.58
CA GLU A 40 0.46 1.61 -14.40
C GLU A 40 -0.06 2.84 -13.65
N LEU A 41 -0.95 3.62 -14.26
CA LEU A 41 -1.64 4.72 -13.59
C LEU A 41 -2.94 4.22 -12.96
N LEU A 42 -3.10 4.50 -11.68
CA LEU A 42 -4.33 4.21 -10.93
C LEU A 42 -5.10 5.52 -10.70
N PRO A 43 -6.16 5.83 -11.47
CA PRO A 43 -7.00 6.98 -11.18
C PRO A 43 -7.73 6.78 -9.85
N VAL A 44 -7.63 7.76 -8.95
CA VAL A 44 -8.38 7.83 -7.70
C VAL A 44 -9.24 9.09 -7.75
N HIS A 45 -10.55 8.92 -7.59
CA HIS A 45 -11.50 10.01 -7.56
C HIS A 45 -12.33 9.94 -6.28
N ALA A 46 -12.51 11.11 -5.65
CA ALA A 46 -13.43 11.29 -4.54
C ALA A 46 -14.14 12.65 -4.69
N ASP A 47 -15.43 12.66 -4.45
CA ASP A 47 -16.29 13.85 -4.45
C ASP A 47 -17.31 13.80 -3.30
N ALA A 48 -18.17 14.82 -3.20
CA ALA A 48 -19.21 14.88 -2.17
C ALA A 48 -20.22 13.72 -2.17
N LYS A 49 -20.26 12.90 -3.24
CA LYS A 49 -21.14 11.73 -3.37
C LYS A 49 -20.41 10.42 -3.06
N THR A 50 -19.11 10.48 -2.85
CA THR A 50 -18.28 9.31 -2.58
C THR A 50 -18.53 8.79 -1.18
N ALA A 51 -19.22 7.65 -1.08
CA ALA A 51 -19.58 7.05 0.20
C ALA A 51 -18.38 6.50 0.99
N ARG A 52 -17.31 6.10 0.29
CA ARG A 52 -16.07 5.59 0.88
C ARG A 52 -14.87 6.08 0.08
N VAL A 53 -14.00 6.82 0.73
CA VAL A 53 -12.74 7.29 0.14
C VAL A 53 -11.71 6.17 0.16
N VAL A 54 -11.00 5.98 -0.95
CA VAL A 54 -9.88 5.04 -1.02
C VAL A 54 -8.70 5.63 -0.26
N GLY A 55 -8.08 4.83 0.61
CA GLY A 55 -6.92 5.28 1.38
C GLY A 55 -7.28 6.01 2.69
N ASP A 56 -8.50 5.82 3.21
CA ASP A 56 -8.98 6.40 4.47
C ASP A 56 -8.34 5.82 5.74
N LYS A 57 -7.46 4.82 5.60
CA LYS A 57 -6.78 4.16 6.72
C LYS A 57 -5.27 4.21 6.55
N TRP A 58 -4.55 4.12 7.67
CA TRP A 58 -3.10 3.99 7.67
C TRP A 58 -2.65 2.70 6.98
N HIS A 59 -1.85 2.82 5.94
CA HIS A 59 -1.35 1.70 5.16
C HIS A 59 0.01 2.00 4.51
N THR A 60 0.65 0.94 4.07
CA THR A 60 1.71 0.95 3.07
C THR A 60 1.13 0.37 1.80
N ASP A 61 1.31 1.04 0.67
CA ASP A 61 0.73 0.64 -0.61
C ASP A 61 1.11 -0.79 -0.98
N VAL A 62 0.07 -1.58 -1.28
CA VAL A 62 0.17 -2.92 -1.86
C VAL A 62 1.14 -3.86 -1.11
N SER A 63 1.23 -3.73 0.22
CA SER A 63 2.08 -4.60 1.03
C SER A 63 1.67 -6.08 1.01
N CYS A 64 0.53 -6.42 0.40
CA CYS A 64 0.10 -7.79 0.12
C CYS A 64 0.82 -8.43 -1.08
N ASP A 65 1.60 -7.70 -1.86
CA ASP A 65 2.43 -8.26 -2.91
C ASP A 65 3.76 -8.81 -2.35
N GLU A 66 4.28 -9.86 -2.98
CA GLU A 66 5.59 -10.41 -2.65
C GLU A 66 6.72 -9.37 -2.83
N LYS A 67 6.59 -8.53 -3.87
CA LYS A 67 7.48 -7.41 -4.16
C LYS A 67 6.67 -6.11 -4.21
N PRO A 68 6.42 -5.49 -3.05
CA PRO A 68 5.71 -4.22 -3.00
C PRO A 68 6.45 -3.10 -3.74
N PRO A 69 5.74 -2.09 -4.27
CA PRO A 69 6.39 -0.94 -4.89
C PRO A 69 7.29 -0.20 -3.89
N LEU A 70 8.44 0.26 -4.36
CA LEU A 70 9.41 1.01 -3.55
C LEU A 70 8.86 2.35 -3.07
N ALA A 71 8.06 3.00 -3.93
CA ALA A 71 7.48 4.32 -3.69
C ALA A 71 6.24 4.52 -4.55
N SER A 72 5.39 5.47 -4.17
CA SER A 72 4.25 5.93 -4.96
C SER A 72 4.47 7.37 -5.39
N ILE A 73 4.06 7.68 -6.61
CA ILE A 73 4.10 9.04 -7.16
C ILE A 73 2.65 9.46 -7.38
N LEU A 74 2.19 10.43 -6.61
CA LEU A 74 0.82 10.95 -6.68
C LEU A 74 0.81 12.29 -7.42
N HIS A 75 0.03 12.36 -8.51
CA HIS A 75 -0.25 13.60 -9.22
C HIS A 75 -1.69 14.03 -8.91
N LEU A 76 -1.85 15.13 -8.22
CA LEU A 76 -3.14 15.72 -7.87
C LEU A 76 -3.58 16.67 -8.98
N THR A 77 -4.64 16.33 -9.70
CA THR A 77 -5.20 17.15 -10.80
C THR A 77 -6.35 18.03 -10.34
N VAL A 78 -7.06 17.64 -9.28
CA VAL A 78 -8.13 18.42 -8.66
C VAL A 78 -7.92 18.44 -7.16
N ILE A 79 -7.83 19.61 -6.59
CA ILE A 79 -7.61 19.82 -5.15
C ILE A 79 -8.81 20.61 -4.60
N PRO A 80 -9.50 20.12 -3.55
CA PRO A 80 -10.57 20.88 -2.91
C PRO A 80 -10.03 22.11 -2.17
N GLU A 81 -10.88 23.11 -1.95
CA GLU A 81 -10.50 24.31 -1.18
C GLU A 81 -10.11 23.97 0.27
N SER A 82 -10.69 22.91 0.84
CA SER A 82 -10.40 22.45 2.19
C SER A 82 -10.59 20.94 2.33
N GLY A 83 -9.80 20.31 3.21
CA GLY A 83 -9.85 18.86 3.45
C GLY A 83 -9.19 18.03 2.36
N GLY A 84 -9.28 16.71 2.47
CA GLY A 84 -8.66 15.77 1.54
C GLY A 84 -7.14 15.65 1.71
N ASP A 85 -6.60 16.06 2.84
CA ASP A 85 -5.17 16.00 3.11
C ASP A 85 -4.65 14.55 3.13
N THR A 86 -3.46 14.34 2.57
CA THR A 86 -2.73 13.08 2.70
C THR A 86 -1.80 13.15 3.89
N LEU A 87 -1.99 12.25 4.85
CA LEU A 87 -1.18 12.15 6.05
C LEU A 87 -0.06 11.13 5.87
N PHE A 88 1.10 11.42 6.45
CA PHE A 88 2.26 10.54 6.41
C PHE A 88 2.78 10.26 7.82
N SER A 89 3.20 9.01 8.06
CA SER A 89 3.84 8.59 9.32
C SER A 89 5.20 7.98 9.04
N SER A 90 6.17 8.28 9.89
CA SER A 90 7.51 7.71 9.79
C SER A 90 7.60 6.37 10.50
N MET A 91 7.72 5.29 9.75
CA MET A 91 7.91 3.95 10.31
C MET A 91 9.29 3.75 10.93
N TYR A 92 10.27 4.58 10.61
CA TYR A 92 11.53 4.67 11.36
C TYR A 92 11.29 5.17 12.79
N ALA A 93 10.59 6.30 12.93
CA ALA A 93 10.28 6.87 14.23
C ALA A 93 9.38 5.93 15.06
N ALA A 94 8.42 5.27 14.42
CA ALA A 94 7.59 4.26 15.07
C ALA A 94 8.43 3.11 15.62
N TYR A 95 9.38 2.58 14.85
CA TYR A 95 10.30 1.55 15.32
C TYR A 95 11.20 2.07 16.45
N GLU A 96 11.76 3.26 16.32
CA GLU A 96 12.64 3.85 17.33
C GLU A 96 11.94 4.07 18.66
N ALA A 97 10.64 4.38 18.66
CA ALA A 97 9.80 4.57 19.84
C ALA A 97 9.48 3.26 20.60
N LEU A 98 9.66 2.10 19.97
CA LEU A 98 9.47 0.82 20.66
C LEU A 98 10.50 0.62 21.78
N SER A 99 10.07 0.03 22.89
CA SER A 99 10.99 -0.41 23.95
C SER A 99 11.94 -1.51 23.46
N ALA A 100 13.08 -1.68 24.12
CA ALA A 100 14.03 -2.72 23.76
C ALA A 100 13.43 -4.15 23.79
N PRO A 101 12.61 -4.54 24.79
CA PRO A 101 11.91 -5.84 24.75
C PRO A 101 10.97 -5.99 23.54
N MET A 102 10.22 -4.95 23.17
CA MET A 102 9.35 -4.99 21.98
C MET A 102 10.15 -5.14 20.68
N LYS A 103 11.26 -4.41 20.54
CA LYS A 103 12.16 -4.55 19.39
C LYS A 103 12.72 -5.96 19.26
N GLN A 104 13.10 -6.57 20.41
CA GLN A 104 13.61 -7.92 20.45
C GLN A 104 12.51 -8.93 20.06
N MET A 105 11.33 -8.83 20.64
CA MET A 105 10.20 -9.72 20.36
C MET A 105 9.78 -9.64 18.88
N LEU A 106 9.52 -8.43 18.38
CA LEU A 106 9.01 -8.22 17.02
C LEU A 106 10.07 -8.48 15.93
N GLY A 107 11.34 -8.41 16.27
CA GLY A 107 12.46 -8.53 15.31
C GLY A 107 12.60 -9.89 14.66
N SER A 108 12.01 -10.94 15.22
CA SER A 108 12.02 -12.31 14.70
C SER A 108 10.68 -12.74 14.09
N LEU A 109 9.65 -11.89 14.17
CA LEU A 109 8.30 -12.24 13.75
C LEU A 109 8.06 -11.86 12.30
N THR A 110 7.15 -12.63 11.68
CA THR A 110 6.64 -12.36 10.32
C THR A 110 5.14 -12.10 10.35
N ALA A 111 4.66 -11.37 9.36
CA ALA A 111 3.25 -11.05 9.22
C ALA A 111 2.73 -11.46 7.84
N THR A 112 1.51 -11.99 7.81
CA THR A 112 0.79 -12.23 6.56
C THR A 112 0.00 -10.98 6.18
N HIS A 113 0.23 -10.51 4.96
CA HIS A 113 -0.48 -9.41 4.33
C HIS A 113 -1.38 -9.97 3.24
N ASP A 114 -2.69 -9.68 3.31
CA ASP A 114 -3.70 -10.20 2.41
C ASP A 114 -4.46 -9.05 1.74
N GLY A 115 -4.53 -9.08 0.41
CA GLY A 115 -5.28 -8.12 -0.39
C GLY A 115 -6.79 -8.37 -0.40
N ALA A 116 -7.24 -9.61 -0.14
CA ALA A 116 -8.63 -10.01 -0.27
C ALA A 116 -9.62 -9.16 0.54
N PRO A 117 -9.38 -8.80 1.82
CA PRO A 117 -10.29 -7.96 2.57
C PRO A 117 -10.57 -6.59 1.93
N ASN A 118 -9.60 -6.07 1.19
CA ASN A 118 -9.69 -4.74 0.55
C ASN A 118 -10.15 -4.79 -0.90
N TYR A 119 -9.99 -5.94 -1.56
CA TYR A 119 -10.34 -6.12 -2.97
C TYR A 119 -11.58 -7.00 -3.18
N SER A 120 -12.11 -7.65 -2.13
CA SER A 120 -13.12 -8.72 -2.19
C SER A 120 -14.48 -8.30 -2.70
N ASP A 121 -14.95 -7.08 -2.46
CA ASP A 121 -16.24 -6.62 -3.00
C ASP A 121 -16.26 -6.61 -4.54
N ARG A 122 -15.08 -6.49 -5.11
CA ARG A 122 -14.85 -6.59 -6.54
C ARG A 122 -14.57 -8.03 -6.97
N ALA A 123 -13.94 -8.84 -6.11
CA ALA A 123 -13.74 -10.26 -6.33
C ALA A 123 -15.06 -11.02 -6.37
N LYS A 124 -16.05 -10.68 -5.52
CA LYS A 124 -17.41 -11.24 -5.58
C LYS A 124 -18.06 -10.94 -6.92
N ARG A 125 -18.01 -9.69 -7.40
CA ARG A 125 -18.55 -9.29 -8.72
C ARG A 125 -17.81 -9.96 -9.88
N ASN A 126 -16.53 -10.24 -9.73
CA ASN A 126 -15.74 -10.92 -10.76
C ASN A 126 -15.98 -12.44 -10.78
N ARG A 127 -16.24 -13.09 -9.65
CA ARG A 127 -16.69 -14.52 -9.61
C ARG A 127 -18.02 -14.70 -10.31
N GLU A 128 -18.95 -13.78 -10.12
CA GLU A 128 -20.22 -13.76 -10.84
C GLU A 128 -20.05 -13.58 -12.35
N SER A 129 -18.92 -13.00 -12.79
CA SER A 129 -18.56 -12.83 -14.21
C SER A 129 -17.60 -13.91 -14.75
N GLY A 130 -17.33 -14.99 -14.00
CA GLY A 130 -16.52 -16.13 -14.44
C GLY A 130 -15.01 -15.84 -14.55
N LYS A 131 -14.49 -14.81 -13.87
CA LYS A 131 -13.06 -14.48 -13.84
C LYS A 131 -12.49 -14.84 -12.47
N ASP A 132 -11.84 -15.98 -12.39
CA ASP A 132 -11.07 -16.36 -11.20
C ASP A 132 -9.87 -15.39 -11.05
N ARG A 133 -10.01 -14.48 -10.08
CA ARG A 133 -8.94 -13.61 -9.66
C ARG A 133 -8.46 -14.05 -8.27
N VAL A 134 -7.18 -14.33 -8.18
CA VAL A 134 -6.50 -14.54 -6.89
C VAL A 134 -5.98 -13.19 -6.42
N ASP A 135 -6.47 -12.73 -5.26
CA ASP A 135 -5.92 -11.55 -4.62
C ASP A 135 -4.53 -11.86 -4.06
N PRO A 136 -3.58 -10.94 -4.13
CA PRO A 136 -2.22 -11.21 -3.68
C PRO A 136 -2.16 -11.39 -2.17
N VAL A 137 -1.35 -12.35 -1.74
CA VAL A 137 -1.02 -12.62 -0.34
C VAL A 137 0.49 -12.79 -0.23
N ALA A 138 1.10 -12.09 0.72
CA ALA A 138 2.54 -12.19 0.95
C ALA A 138 2.86 -12.25 2.45
N VAL A 139 4.03 -12.81 2.76
CA VAL A 139 4.58 -12.82 4.12
C VAL A 139 5.78 -11.89 4.15
N HIS A 140 5.78 -10.98 5.10
CA HIS A 140 6.86 -10.01 5.30
C HIS A 140 7.33 -10.02 6.76
N PRO A 141 8.59 -9.61 7.04
CA PRO A 141 9.02 -9.41 8.43
C PRO A 141 8.22 -8.27 9.07
N VAL A 142 7.85 -8.43 10.34
CA VAL A 142 7.21 -7.36 11.14
C VAL A 142 8.13 -6.14 11.24
N ILE A 143 9.44 -6.39 11.43
CA ILE A 143 10.49 -5.37 11.40
C ILE A 143 11.32 -5.55 10.15
N ALA A 144 11.10 -4.69 9.18
CA ALA A 144 11.85 -4.68 7.93
C ALA A 144 13.09 -3.78 8.02
N THR A 145 14.07 -4.07 7.15
CA THR A 145 15.25 -3.22 6.96
C THR A 145 15.10 -2.50 5.62
N HIS A 146 15.11 -1.17 5.64
CA HIS A 146 15.01 -0.39 4.41
C HIS A 146 16.24 -0.60 3.52
N PRO A 147 16.07 -1.03 2.26
CA PRO A 147 17.19 -1.50 1.43
C PRO A 147 18.24 -0.44 1.15
N SER A 148 17.85 0.83 1.01
CA SER A 148 18.78 1.91 0.69
C SER A 148 19.44 2.54 1.90
N THR A 149 18.79 2.53 3.08
CA THR A 149 19.31 3.23 4.27
C THR A 149 19.81 2.31 5.35
N GLY A 150 19.50 1.02 5.30
CA GLY A 150 19.80 0.04 6.35
C GLY A 150 19.00 0.24 7.65
N ARG A 151 18.15 1.25 7.73
CA ARG A 151 17.36 1.55 8.94
C ARG A 151 16.21 0.55 9.11
N LYS A 152 15.90 0.26 10.38
CA LYS A 152 14.76 -0.58 10.75
C LYS A 152 13.46 0.20 10.71
N THR A 153 12.40 -0.46 10.25
CA THR A 153 11.04 0.06 10.16
C THR A 153 10.04 -0.96 10.66
N ILE A 154 8.93 -0.52 11.21
CA ILE A 154 7.75 -1.38 11.39
C ILE A 154 7.09 -1.55 10.01
N TYR A 155 6.81 -2.80 9.63
CA TYR A 155 6.24 -3.13 8.31
C TYR A 155 4.91 -3.88 8.43
N VAL A 156 4.07 -3.46 9.34
CA VAL A 156 2.68 -3.90 9.48
C VAL A 156 1.74 -2.71 9.33
N ASN A 157 0.53 -2.95 8.86
CA ASN A 157 -0.48 -1.90 8.69
C ASN A 157 -1.90 -2.46 8.81
N SER A 158 -2.86 -1.61 9.15
CA SER A 158 -4.24 -2.00 9.42
C SER A 158 -5.06 -2.38 8.18
N VAL A 159 -4.53 -2.17 6.97
CA VAL A 159 -5.24 -2.45 5.71
C VAL A 159 -4.95 -3.85 5.21
N PHE A 160 -3.69 -4.27 5.22
CA PHE A 160 -3.28 -5.53 4.60
C PHE A 160 -2.83 -6.58 5.60
N THR A 161 -2.30 -6.20 6.78
CA THR A 161 -1.84 -7.17 7.77
C THR A 161 -3.03 -7.88 8.41
N VAL A 162 -3.08 -9.19 8.27
CA VAL A 162 -4.16 -10.02 8.80
C VAL A 162 -3.72 -10.89 9.97
N ARG A 163 -2.41 -11.15 10.10
CA ARG A 163 -1.89 -12.03 11.14
C ARG A 163 -0.39 -11.85 11.35
N ILE A 164 0.06 -11.95 12.61
CA ILE A 164 1.45 -12.24 12.99
C ILE A 164 1.59 -13.76 13.07
N ASN A 165 2.49 -14.35 12.29
CA ASN A 165 2.45 -15.79 12.00
C ASN A 165 2.87 -16.67 13.18
N GLU A 166 3.80 -16.21 14.00
CA GLU A 166 4.37 -16.95 15.14
C GLU A 166 3.55 -16.81 16.42
N LEU A 167 2.50 -15.98 16.40
CA LEU A 167 1.62 -15.73 17.55
C LEU A 167 0.29 -16.46 17.40
N SER A 168 -0.35 -16.76 18.54
CA SER A 168 -1.75 -17.18 18.54
C SER A 168 -2.65 -16.08 17.99
N GLU A 169 -3.90 -16.43 17.66
CA GLU A 169 -4.82 -15.45 17.09
C GLU A 169 -5.07 -14.26 18.04
N ASP A 170 -5.22 -14.54 19.32
CA ASP A 170 -5.49 -13.52 20.34
C ASP A 170 -4.25 -12.62 20.58
N GLU A 171 -3.07 -13.21 20.65
CA GLU A 171 -1.81 -12.46 20.76
C GLU A 171 -1.56 -11.60 19.52
N SER A 172 -1.81 -12.16 18.33
CA SER A 172 -1.63 -11.43 17.08
C SER A 172 -2.57 -10.20 16.96
N LYS A 173 -3.75 -10.26 17.57
CA LYS A 173 -4.67 -9.11 17.63
C LYS A 173 -4.27 -8.07 18.67
N ALA A 174 -3.52 -8.49 19.71
CA ALA A 174 -3.12 -7.61 20.80
C ALA A 174 -1.83 -6.83 20.51
N VAL A 175 -1.02 -7.29 19.54
CA VAL A 175 0.23 -6.68 19.08
C VAL A 175 -0.02 -5.79 17.88
#